data_6820facabe10a51023f3f1b9b6c852b8
#
_entry.id   6820facabe10a51023f3f1b9b6c852b8
#
_cell.length_a   1.000
_cell.length_b   1.000
_cell.length_c   1.000
_cell.angle_alpha   90.00
_cell.angle_beta   90.00
_cell.angle_gamma   90.00
#
_symmetry.space_group_name_H-M   'P 1'
#
loop_
_entity.id
_entity.type
_entity.pdbx_description
1 polymer ?
#
loop_
_entity_poly.entity_id
_entity_poly.type
_entity_poly.pdbx_seq_one_letter_code
_entity_poly.pdbx_strand_id
1 'polypeptide(L)'
;MIYDWQERTAMLVGEEMLDHFRNSTVAVIGVGGVGGYAAEMIVRAGVGHLIILDSDDVSVTNKNRQLLALDSTVGKPKCDVLAQRLKDINPDLDLIVIKEYLEAEKAGEVLGAYKIDFLVDAIDTLSPKLHLIKYCMDNGIAIVSSMGAGAKFDATKVRIADVSKSFNCPLAYIVRKRLRYMGIKKGFQVVFSEELPDKDSIVPCEDRNKKSQVGTISYIPAVFGCVCAQAAVQHLMNTGTPKE
;
A
#
# COMPACT_ATOMS: atom_id res chain seq x y z
N MET A 1 -17.44 -16.27 -14.93
CA MET A 1 -18.67 -15.43 -14.91
C MET A 1 -18.25 -14.02 -14.55
N ILE A 2 -18.57 -13.02 -15.36
CA ILE A 2 -18.27 -11.61 -15.09
C ILE A 2 -19.44 -11.05 -14.29
N TYR A 3 -19.14 -10.34 -13.20
CA TYR A 3 -20.15 -9.58 -12.47
C TYR A 3 -20.46 -8.29 -13.23
N ASP A 4 -21.69 -7.81 -13.19
CA ASP A 4 -22.13 -6.60 -13.88
C ASP A 4 -21.26 -5.37 -13.53
N TRP A 5 -20.82 -5.26 -12.26
CA TRP A 5 -19.96 -4.16 -11.82
C TRP A 5 -18.52 -4.22 -12.38
N GLN A 6 -18.07 -5.36 -12.93
CA GLN A 6 -16.76 -5.57 -13.53
C GLN A 6 -16.76 -5.41 -15.06
N GLU A 7 -17.92 -5.18 -15.70
CA GLU A 7 -18.06 -5.10 -17.15
C GLU A 7 -17.04 -4.14 -17.79
N ARG A 8 -16.89 -2.94 -17.23
CA ARG A 8 -15.94 -1.94 -17.77
C ARG A 8 -14.48 -2.37 -17.61
N THR A 9 -14.16 -3.07 -16.53
CA THR A 9 -12.80 -3.64 -16.35
C THR A 9 -12.58 -4.76 -17.37
N ALA A 10 -13.56 -5.65 -17.57
CA ALA A 10 -13.48 -6.71 -18.57
C ALA A 10 -13.29 -6.17 -20.00
N MET A 11 -13.99 -5.09 -20.36
CA MET A 11 -13.81 -4.41 -21.66
C MET A 11 -12.40 -3.90 -21.87
N LEU A 12 -11.69 -3.50 -20.81
CA LEU A 12 -10.35 -2.94 -20.88
C LEU A 12 -9.26 -4.01 -20.90
N VAL A 13 -9.38 -5.04 -20.06
CA VAL A 13 -8.31 -6.02 -19.84
C VAL A 13 -8.63 -7.40 -20.45
N GLY A 14 -9.87 -7.66 -20.85
CA GLY A 14 -10.36 -8.96 -21.30
C GLY A 14 -10.78 -9.87 -20.14
N GLU A 15 -11.60 -10.88 -20.47
CA GLU A 15 -12.16 -11.82 -19.49
C GLU A 15 -11.08 -12.70 -18.84
N GLU A 16 -10.12 -13.18 -19.62
CA GLU A 16 -9.02 -14.03 -19.13
C GLU A 16 -8.16 -13.32 -18.10
N MET A 17 -7.85 -12.04 -18.34
CA MET A 17 -7.08 -11.23 -17.40
C MET A 17 -7.90 -10.93 -16.15
N LEU A 18 -9.20 -10.69 -16.27
CA LEU A 18 -10.05 -10.49 -15.12
C LEU A 18 -10.15 -11.77 -14.26
N ASP A 19 -10.20 -12.95 -14.89
CA ASP A 19 -10.13 -14.24 -14.17
C ASP A 19 -8.76 -14.43 -13.49
N HIS A 20 -7.66 -13.98 -14.12
CA HIS A 20 -6.35 -13.97 -13.47
C HIS A 20 -6.34 -13.06 -12.23
N PHE A 21 -6.89 -11.83 -12.31
CA PHE A 21 -7.02 -10.95 -11.14
C PHE A 21 -7.84 -11.60 -10.03
N ARG A 22 -8.97 -12.25 -10.39
CA ARG A 22 -9.84 -12.92 -9.43
C ARG A 22 -9.13 -14.03 -8.64
N ASN A 23 -8.18 -14.71 -9.27
CA ASN A 23 -7.38 -15.78 -8.66
C ASN A 23 -6.07 -15.30 -8.03
N SER A 24 -5.78 -14.00 -8.11
CA SER A 24 -4.54 -13.42 -7.55
C SER A 24 -4.73 -12.97 -6.11
N THR A 25 -3.68 -13.11 -5.32
CA THR A 25 -3.62 -12.67 -3.92
C THR A 25 -2.73 -11.45 -3.77
N VAL A 26 -3.29 -10.34 -3.30
CA VAL A 26 -2.53 -9.12 -2.99
C VAL A 26 -2.56 -8.86 -1.48
N ALA A 27 -1.41 -8.50 -0.91
CA ALA A 27 -1.34 -8.05 0.48
C ALA A 27 -1.17 -6.53 0.55
N VAL A 28 -1.91 -5.85 1.44
CA VAL A 28 -1.76 -4.42 1.72
C VAL A 28 -1.43 -4.25 3.20
N ILE A 29 -0.22 -3.81 3.48
CA ILE A 29 0.31 -3.68 4.83
C ILE A 29 0.34 -2.21 5.24
N GLY A 30 -0.49 -1.86 6.24
CA GLY A 30 -0.84 -0.50 6.62
C GLY A 30 -2.05 0.01 5.81
N VAL A 31 -3.19 0.23 6.47
CA VAL A 31 -4.42 0.68 5.81
C VAL A 31 -4.83 2.11 6.20
N GLY A 32 -3.83 2.97 6.35
CA GLY A 32 -4.00 4.40 6.57
C GLY A 32 -4.35 5.19 5.30
N GLY A 33 -3.81 6.42 5.18
CA GLY A 33 -4.11 7.34 4.07
C GLY A 33 -3.67 6.87 2.69
N VAL A 34 -2.69 5.98 2.60
CA VAL A 34 -2.23 5.37 1.33
C VAL A 34 -2.86 4.00 1.14
N GLY A 35 -2.68 3.10 2.12
CA GLY A 35 -3.08 1.70 1.96
C GLY A 35 -4.59 1.49 1.88
N GLY A 36 -5.41 2.32 2.54
CA GLY A 36 -6.86 2.25 2.43
C GLY A 36 -7.34 2.50 0.98
N TYR A 37 -6.79 3.50 0.32
CA TYR A 37 -7.07 3.74 -1.11
C TYR A 37 -6.50 2.66 -2.01
N ALA A 38 -5.27 2.18 -1.73
CA ALA A 38 -4.67 1.10 -2.50
C ALA A 38 -5.53 -0.17 -2.46
N ALA A 39 -5.96 -0.60 -1.27
CA ALA A 39 -6.79 -1.78 -1.07
C ALA A 39 -8.13 -1.67 -1.83
N GLU A 40 -8.81 -0.52 -1.72
CA GLU A 40 -10.07 -0.30 -2.45
C GLU A 40 -9.87 -0.35 -3.97
N MET A 41 -8.85 0.31 -4.50
CA MET A 41 -8.60 0.32 -5.95
C MET A 41 -8.22 -1.06 -6.47
N ILE A 42 -7.48 -1.86 -5.70
CA ILE A 42 -7.14 -3.24 -6.04
C ILE A 42 -8.39 -4.13 -6.12
N VAL A 43 -9.28 -4.03 -5.13
CA VAL A 43 -10.55 -4.78 -5.15
C VAL A 43 -11.45 -4.35 -6.31
N ARG A 44 -11.56 -3.03 -6.57
CA ARG A 44 -12.31 -2.51 -7.71
C ARG A 44 -11.73 -2.91 -9.06
N ALA A 45 -10.44 -3.20 -9.14
CA ALA A 45 -9.83 -3.74 -10.35
C ALA A 45 -10.19 -5.22 -10.60
N GLY A 46 -10.71 -5.93 -9.60
CA GLY A 46 -11.17 -7.31 -9.74
C GLY A 46 -10.31 -8.36 -9.03
N VAL A 47 -9.32 -7.95 -8.22
CA VAL A 47 -8.55 -8.89 -7.40
C VAL A 47 -9.46 -9.60 -6.41
N GLY A 48 -9.40 -10.94 -6.40
CA GLY A 48 -10.33 -11.75 -5.63
C GLY A 48 -9.84 -12.17 -4.25
N HIS A 49 -8.54 -12.12 -3.99
CA HIS A 49 -7.97 -12.47 -2.69
C HIS A 49 -7.15 -11.29 -2.15
N LEU A 50 -7.52 -10.79 -0.97
CA LEU A 50 -6.83 -9.66 -0.35
C LEU A 50 -6.47 -9.95 1.10
N ILE A 51 -5.24 -9.60 1.47
CA ILE A 51 -4.78 -9.61 2.86
C ILE A 51 -4.59 -8.14 3.28
N ILE A 52 -5.22 -7.73 4.38
CA ILE A 52 -5.01 -6.40 4.96
C ILE A 52 -4.46 -6.53 6.38
N LEU A 53 -3.50 -5.67 6.70
CA LEU A 53 -2.86 -5.64 8.03
C LEU A 53 -2.71 -4.20 8.51
N ASP A 54 -3.24 -3.92 9.70
CA ASP A 54 -3.04 -2.68 10.46
C ASP A 54 -3.47 -2.92 11.92
N SER A 55 -2.80 -2.30 12.87
CA SER A 55 -3.12 -2.42 14.30
C SER A 55 -3.88 -1.22 14.86
N ASP A 56 -4.02 -0.14 14.10
CA ASP A 56 -4.54 1.12 14.60
C ASP A 56 -6.07 1.17 14.55
N ASP A 57 -6.62 2.01 15.44
CA ASP A 57 -7.99 2.47 15.35
C ASP A 57 -8.10 3.77 14.53
N VAL A 58 -9.29 4.04 14.03
CA VAL A 58 -9.61 5.30 13.34
C VAL A 58 -9.60 6.43 14.36
N SER A 59 -8.76 7.45 14.11
CA SER A 59 -8.67 8.67 14.91
C SER A 59 -9.35 9.86 14.22
N VAL A 60 -9.85 10.82 14.99
CA VAL A 60 -10.39 12.08 14.47
C VAL A 60 -9.39 12.80 13.56
N THR A 61 -8.09 12.76 13.91
CA THR A 61 -7.02 13.39 13.11
C THR A 61 -6.76 12.70 11.77
N ASN A 62 -7.36 11.53 11.51
CA ASN A 62 -7.25 10.83 10.24
C ASN A 62 -8.26 11.35 9.19
N LYS A 63 -9.33 12.05 9.62
CA LYS A 63 -10.44 12.48 8.77
C LYS A 63 -10.02 13.35 7.60
N ASN A 64 -8.93 14.07 7.73
CA ASN A 64 -8.44 14.94 6.65
C ASN A 64 -7.90 14.18 5.43
N ARG A 65 -7.53 12.86 5.56
CA ARG A 65 -6.84 12.14 4.48
C ARG A 65 -7.07 10.63 4.40
N GLN A 66 -7.66 10.01 5.41
CA GLN A 66 -7.91 8.56 5.40
C GLN A 66 -9.34 8.25 4.97
N LEU A 67 -9.48 7.42 3.96
CA LEU A 67 -10.77 6.98 3.41
C LEU A 67 -11.74 6.44 4.47
N LEU A 68 -11.19 5.77 5.47
CA LEU A 68 -11.92 5.08 6.54
C LEU A 68 -12.43 6.00 7.64
N ALA A 69 -11.88 7.23 7.72
CA ALA A 69 -12.08 8.11 8.85
C ALA A 69 -13.29 9.02 8.66
N LEU A 70 -14.40 8.62 9.23
CA LEU A 70 -15.68 9.34 9.31
C LEU A 70 -16.06 9.50 10.78
N ASP A 71 -16.99 10.41 11.10
CA ASP A 71 -17.51 10.55 12.47
C ASP A 71 -18.09 9.23 13.00
N SER A 72 -18.74 8.46 12.12
CA SER A 72 -19.34 7.16 12.46
C SER A 72 -18.33 6.03 12.65
N THR A 73 -17.06 6.22 12.27
CA THR A 73 -16.02 5.18 12.34
C THR A 73 -14.92 5.47 13.35
N VAL A 74 -14.84 6.69 13.91
CA VAL A 74 -13.86 7.04 14.95
C VAL A 74 -13.92 6.05 16.11
N GLY A 75 -12.76 5.56 16.55
CA GLY A 75 -12.59 4.58 17.62
C GLY A 75 -12.79 3.13 17.18
N LYS A 76 -13.12 2.84 15.91
CA LYS A 76 -13.20 1.47 15.39
C LYS A 76 -11.86 1.04 14.80
N PRO A 77 -11.49 -0.26 14.86
CA PRO A 77 -10.28 -0.76 14.19
C PRO A 77 -10.33 -0.46 12.69
N LYS A 78 -9.25 0.09 12.15
CA LYS A 78 -9.16 0.46 10.71
C LYS A 78 -9.43 -0.73 9.80
N CYS A 79 -8.88 -1.89 10.14
CA CYS A 79 -9.09 -3.10 9.36
C CYS A 79 -10.56 -3.54 9.31
N ASP A 80 -11.32 -3.42 10.41
CA ASP A 80 -12.74 -3.78 10.42
C ASP A 80 -13.57 -2.85 9.54
N VAL A 81 -13.29 -1.53 9.63
CA VAL A 81 -13.97 -0.53 8.79
C VAL A 81 -13.68 -0.75 7.32
N LEU A 82 -12.41 -1.03 6.97
CA LEU A 82 -12.03 -1.32 5.60
C LEU A 82 -12.65 -2.63 5.11
N ALA A 83 -12.60 -3.69 5.92
CA ALA A 83 -13.16 -4.98 5.56
C ALA A 83 -14.65 -4.91 5.19
N GLN A 84 -15.44 -4.19 6.00
CA GLN A 84 -16.85 -3.97 5.70
C GLN A 84 -17.04 -3.26 4.36
N ARG A 85 -16.27 -2.21 4.11
CA ARG A 85 -16.32 -1.44 2.86
C ARG A 85 -15.91 -2.27 1.64
N LEU A 86 -14.86 -3.07 1.74
CA LEU A 86 -14.39 -3.92 0.64
C LEU A 86 -15.37 -5.03 0.32
N LYS A 87 -16.00 -5.61 1.33
CA LYS A 87 -17.06 -6.62 1.16
C LYS A 87 -18.35 -6.04 0.56
N ASP A 88 -18.64 -4.76 0.80
CA ASP A 88 -19.77 -4.06 0.16
C ASP A 88 -19.49 -3.77 -1.33
N ILE A 89 -18.21 -3.62 -1.72
CA ILE A 89 -17.79 -3.50 -3.12
C ILE A 89 -17.80 -4.87 -3.82
N ASN A 90 -17.22 -5.89 -3.19
CA ASN A 90 -17.14 -7.24 -3.71
C ASN A 90 -17.53 -8.25 -2.60
N PRO A 91 -18.79 -8.70 -2.56
CA PRO A 91 -19.26 -9.67 -1.55
C PRO A 91 -18.48 -10.99 -1.55
N ASP A 92 -17.97 -11.40 -2.72
CA ASP A 92 -17.25 -12.68 -2.90
C ASP A 92 -15.73 -12.54 -2.67
N LEU A 93 -15.25 -11.35 -2.30
CA LEU A 93 -13.82 -11.13 -1.98
C LEU A 93 -13.36 -12.11 -0.88
N ASP A 94 -12.35 -12.91 -1.14
CA ASP A 94 -11.65 -13.65 -0.09
C ASP A 94 -10.72 -12.70 0.67
N LEU A 95 -11.13 -12.31 1.88
CA LEU A 95 -10.48 -11.25 2.65
C LEU A 95 -9.93 -11.78 3.96
N ILE A 96 -8.61 -11.70 4.10
CA ILE A 96 -7.90 -11.99 5.34
C ILE A 96 -7.61 -10.67 6.06
N VAL A 97 -8.05 -10.58 7.31
CA VAL A 97 -7.93 -9.38 8.15
C VAL A 97 -7.01 -9.66 9.32
N ILE A 98 -5.87 -8.96 9.37
CA ILE A 98 -4.87 -9.10 10.44
C ILE A 98 -4.80 -7.80 11.22
N LYS A 99 -5.24 -7.85 12.48
CA LYS A 99 -5.31 -6.67 13.39
C LYS A 99 -4.14 -6.65 14.35
N GLU A 100 -2.93 -6.66 13.81
CA GLU A 100 -1.71 -6.72 14.60
C GLU A 100 -0.70 -5.67 14.14
N TYR A 101 0.15 -5.24 15.06
CA TYR A 101 1.31 -4.45 14.71
C TYR A 101 2.39 -5.35 14.10
N LEU A 102 2.81 -5.07 12.88
CA LEU A 102 3.88 -5.82 12.24
C LEU A 102 5.22 -5.45 12.90
N GLU A 103 5.71 -6.30 13.77
CA GLU A 103 7.05 -6.18 14.34
C GLU A 103 8.13 -6.41 13.26
N ALA A 104 9.29 -5.79 13.47
CA ALA A 104 10.32 -5.71 12.44
C ALA A 104 10.74 -7.08 11.88
N GLU A 105 10.90 -8.11 12.68
CA GLU A 105 11.43 -9.42 12.22
C GLU A 105 10.36 -10.49 12.03
N LYS A 106 9.08 -10.14 12.27
CA LYS A 106 7.97 -11.10 12.27
C LYS A 106 7.19 -11.19 10.94
N ALA A 107 7.65 -10.54 9.88
CA ALA A 107 6.97 -10.61 8.59
C ALA A 107 6.77 -12.05 8.10
N GLY A 108 7.77 -12.92 8.31
CA GLY A 108 7.68 -14.34 7.95
C GLY A 108 6.69 -15.15 8.79
N GLU A 109 6.54 -14.83 10.08
CA GLU A 109 5.57 -15.49 10.97
C GLU A 109 4.14 -15.10 10.57
N VAL A 110 3.92 -13.82 10.25
CA VAL A 110 2.60 -13.26 9.94
C VAL A 110 2.16 -13.57 8.52
N LEU A 111 3.06 -13.48 7.54
CA LEU A 111 2.72 -13.57 6.11
C LEU A 111 3.14 -14.90 5.46
N GLY A 112 4.01 -15.67 6.10
CA GLY A 112 4.60 -16.88 5.50
C GLY A 112 3.61 -18.03 5.23
N ALA A 113 2.43 -18.00 5.85
CA ALA A 113 1.38 -18.97 5.59
C ALA A 113 0.60 -18.70 4.28
N TYR A 114 0.79 -17.53 3.66
CA TYR A 114 0.01 -17.09 2.52
C TYR A 114 0.86 -17.07 1.25
N LYS A 115 0.30 -17.54 0.15
CA LYS A 115 0.88 -17.33 -1.18
C LYS A 115 0.48 -15.93 -1.65
N ILE A 116 1.44 -15.01 -1.70
CA ILE A 116 1.21 -13.60 -2.07
C ILE A 116 1.83 -13.36 -3.45
N ASP A 117 1.03 -12.93 -4.41
CA ASP A 117 1.48 -12.60 -5.77
C ASP A 117 2.06 -11.19 -5.82
N PHE A 118 1.51 -10.26 -5.04
CA PHE A 118 2.03 -8.89 -4.92
C PHE A 118 1.78 -8.30 -3.54
N LEU A 119 2.70 -7.45 -3.07
CA LEU A 119 2.58 -6.78 -1.78
C LEU A 119 2.67 -5.26 -1.93
N VAL A 120 1.73 -4.54 -1.30
CA VAL A 120 1.76 -3.09 -1.14
C VAL A 120 2.19 -2.77 0.29
N ASP A 121 3.36 -2.16 0.43
CA ASP A 121 3.84 -1.64 1.71
C ASP A 121 3.47 -0.17 1.85
N ALA A 122 2.50 0.11 2.72
CA ALA A 122 2.05 1.44 3.09
C ALA A 122 2.34 1.78 4.57
N ILE A 123 3.30 1.09 5.19
CA ILE A 123 3.77 1.36 6.55
C ILE A 123 4.52 2.69 6.59
N ASP A 124 4.28 3.50 7.61
CA ASP A 124 4.96 4.79 7.81
C ASP A 124 6.12 4.73 8.84
N THR A 125 6.28 3.61 9.55
CA THR A 125 7.36 3.36 10.50
C THR A 125 8.55 2.66 9.83
N LEU A 126 9.76 3.13 10.12
CA LEU A 126 10.95 2.74 9.35
C LEU A 126 11.36 1.28 9.56
N SER A 127 11.43 0.80 10.81
CA SER A 127 11.97 -0.53 11.09
C SER A 127 11.09 -1.66 10.52
N PRO A 128 9.76 -1.71 10.75
CA PRO A 128 8.90 -2.69 10.11
C PRO A 128 8.96 -2.65 8.58
N LYS A 129 8.95 -1.43 8.00
CA LYS A 129 9.07 -1.25 6.54
C LYS A 129 10.33 -1.89 5.96
N LEU A 130 11.48 -1.68 6.58
CA LEU A 130 12.75 -2.25 6.10
C LEU A 130 12.76 -3.77 6.14
N HIS A 131 12.25 -4.36 7.21
CA HIS A 131 12.19 -5.82 7.37
C HIS A 131 11.14 -6.46 6.46
N LEU A 132 10.00 -5.79 6.24
CA LEU A 132 9.00 -6.22 5.27
C LEU A 132 9.55 -6.23 3.84
N ILE A 133 10.25 -5.16 3.43
CA ILE A 133 10.92 -5.10 2.12
C ILE A 133 11.94 -6.23 2.01
N LYS A 134 12.78 -6.42 3.03
CA LYS A 134 13.76 -7.50 3.03
C LYS A 134 13.09 -8.87 2.93
N TYR A 135 12.06 -9.13 3.72
CA TYR A 135 11.30 -10.38 3.66
C TYR A 135 10.76 -10.65 2.24
N CYS A 136 10.16 -9.65 1.58
CA CYS A 136 9.67 -9.80 0.22
C CYS A 136 10.80 -10.10 -0.77
N MET A 137 11.92 -9.38 -0.67
CA MET A 137 13.09 -9.60 -1.54
C MET A 137 13.70 -10.98 -1.36
N ASP A 138 13.83 -11.45 -0.12
CA ASP A 138 14.40 -12.77 0.19
C ASP A 138 13.49 -13.93 -0.28
N ASN A 139 12.18 -13.72 -0.34
CA ASN A 139 11.19 -14.73 -0.73
C ASN A 139 10.66 -14.56 -2.17
N GLY A 140 11.21 -13.63 -2.94
CA GLY A 140 10.79 -13.41 -4.33
C GLY A 140 9.36 -12.85 -4.48
N ILE A 141 8.80 -12.22 -3.44
CA ILE A 141 7.49 -11.58 -3.48
C ILE A 141 7.64 -10.20 -4.13
N ALA A 142 6.90 -9.97 -5.21
CA ALA A 142 6.87 -8.66 -5.85
C ALA A 142 6.26 -7.62 -4.92
N ILE A 143 6.92 -6.45 -4.80
CA ILE A 143 6.53 -5.42 -3.84
C ILE A 143 6.60 -4.02 -4.43
N VAL A 144 5.62 -3.18 -4.07
CA VAL A 144 5.72 -1.72 -4.14
C VAL A 144 5.69 -1.13 -2.73
N SER A 145 6.63 -0.25 -2.43
CA SER A 145 6.67 0.43 -1.13
C SER A 145 6.36 1.92 -1.30
N SER A 146 5.33 2.40 -0.60
CA SER A 146 5.01 3.83 -0.56
C SER A 146 6.04 4.60 0.26
N MET A 147 6.57 5.65 -0.31
CA MET A 147 7.45 6.58 0.39
C MET A 147 6.63 7.71 1.05
N GLY A 148 7.29 8.77 1.52
CA GLY A 148 6.63 9.85 2.24
C GLY A 148 5.65 10.64 1.36
N ALA A 149 4.36 10.61 1.71
CA ALA A 149 3.29 11.35 1.04
C ALA A 149 2.99 12.72 1.69
N GLY A 150 3.53 13.01 2.87
CA GLY A 150 3.34 14.30 3.54
C GLY A 150 4.25 15.41 3.03
N ALA A 151 3.95 16.65 3.43
CA ALA A 151 4.67 17.87 3.05
C ALA A 151 4.73 18.12 1.53
N LYS A 152 3.66 17.79 0.81
CA LYS A 152 3.56 17.88 -0.67
C LYS A 152 2.16 18.30 -1.10
N PHE A 153 2.08 18.94 -2.27
CA PHE A 153 0.85 19.48 -2.85
C PHE A 153 0.61 19.05 -4.30
N ASP A 154 1.70 18.79 -5.07
CA ASP A 154 1.57 18.51 -6.51
C ASP A 154 1.44 17.01 -6.78
N ALA A 155 0.19 16.58 -6.98
CA ALA A 155 -0.14 15.18 -7.29
C ALA A 155 0.44 14.72 -8.65
N THR A 156 0.71 15.65 -9.59
CA THR A 156 1.25 15.31 -10.91
C THR A 156 2.71 14.87 -10.86
N LYS A 157 3.37 15.11 -9.74
CA LYS A 157 4.77 14.70 -9.48
C LYS A 157 4.92 13.34 -8.82
N VAL A 158 3.81 12.62 -8.59
CA VAL A 158 3.86 11.25 -8.05
C VAL A 158 4.36 10.28 -9.14
N ARG A 159 5.32 9.42 -8.78
CA ARG A 159 6.01 8.49 -9.70
C ARG A 159 6.14 7.10 -9.11
N ILE A 160 6.18 6.11 -10.00
CA ILE A 160 6.67 4.76 -9.71
C ILE A 160 8.08 4.64 -10.30
N ALA A 161 9.03 4.14 -9.51
CA ALA A 161 10.37 3.82 -10.00
C ALA A 161 11.02 2.73 -9.12
N ASP A 162 12.11 2.13 -9.61
CA ASP A 162 12.99 1.36 -8.75
C ASP A 162 13.51 2.24 -7.59
N VAL A 163 13.64 1.67 -6.41
CA VAL A 163 14.07 2.40 -5.20
C VAL A 163 15.37 3.18 -5.43
N SER A 164 16.29 2.65 -6.22
CA SER A 164 17.58 3.28 -6.53
C SER A 164 17.44 4.60 -7.31
N LYS A 165 16.33 4.80 -8.00
CA LYS A 165 16.03 5.98 -8.81
C LYS A 165 15.17 7.03 -8.09
N SER A 166 14.75 6.76 -6.84
CA SER A 166 13.95 7.73 -6.08
C SER A 166 14.82 8.89 -5.56
N PHE A 167 14.27 10.10 -5.52
CA PHE A 167 14.94 11.33 -5.08
C PHE A 167 13.93 12.27 -4.38
N ASN A 168 14.39 13.38 -3.86
CA ASN A 168 13.59 14.43 -3.19
C ASN A 168 12.69 13.94 -2.04
N CYS A 169 12.86 12.70 -1.56
CA CYS A 169 12.08 12.16 -0.46
C CYS A 169 12.99 11.72 0.70
N PRO A 170 12.89 12.37 1.88
CA PRO A 170 13.70 12.02 3.05
C PRO A 170 13.52 10.57 3.50
N LEU A 171 12.28 10.06 3.50
CA LEU A 171 12.00 8.66 3.85
C LEU A 171 12.68 7.71 2.87
N ALA A 172 12.56 7.95 1.55
CA ALA A 172 13.20 7.12 0.53
C ALA A 172 14.73 7.14 0.67
N TYR A 173 15.32 8.28 1.02
CA TYR A 173 16.76 8.38 1.29
C TYR A 173 17.19 7.48 2.45
N ILE A 174 16.45 7.52 3.58
CA ILE A 174 16.76 6.72 4.75
C ILE A 174 16.54 5.22 4.45
N VAL A 175 15.45 4.86 3.77
CA VAL A 175 15.17 3.48 3.32
C VAL A 175 16.31 2.96 2.46
N ARG A 176 16.73 3.67 1.41
CA ARG A 176 17.87 3.27 0.56
C ARG A 176 19.16 3.10 1.36
N LYS A 177 19.45 4.06 2.26
CA LYS A 177 20.66 4.00 3.10
C LYS A 177 20.67 2.75 3.97
N ARG A 178 19.56 2.44 4.65
CA ARG A 178 19.45 1.29 5.55
C ARG A 178 19.44 -0.04 4.81
N LEU A 179 18.68 -0.14 3.72
CA LEU A 179 18.63 -1.36 2.90
C LEU A 179 19.98 -1.73 2.29
N ARG A 180 20.85 -0.75 1.99
CA ARG A 180 22.21 -1.04 1.53
C ARG A 180 23.02 -1.84 2.56
N TYR A 181 22.87 -1.57 3.85
CA TYR A 181 23.50 -2.35 4.92
C TYR A 181 22.91 -3.77 5.04
N MET A 182 21.68 -3.97 4.54
CA MET A 182 21.02 -5.28 4.46
C MET A 182 21.28 -5.98 3.10
N GLY A 183 22.18 -5.45 2.26
CA GLY A 183 22.53 -6.03 0.97
C GLY A 183 21.62 -5.63 -0.20
N ILE A 184 20.55 -4.87 0.04
CA ILE A 184 19.55 -4.49 -0.96
C ILE A 184 19.86 -3.09 -1.50
N LYS A 185 20.16 -2.99 -2.81
CA LYS A 185 20.47 -1.72 -3.47
C LYS A 185 19.41 -1.28 -4.49
N LYS A 186 18.69 -2.25 -5.09
CA LYS A 186 17.69 -2.09 -6.16
C LYS A 186 16.82 -3.34 -6.23
N GLY A 187 15.85 -3.36 -7.14
CA GLY A 187 15.10 -4.59 -7.47
C GLY A 187 13.67 -4.59 -6.95
N PHE A 188 13.18 -3.48 -6.38
CA PHE A 188 11.78 -3.32 -6.05
C PHE A 188 11.29 -1.90 -6.36
N GLN A 189 9.98 -1.76 -6.54
CA GLN A 189 9.34 -0.50 -6.88
C GLN A 189 9.01 0.33 -5.63
N VAL A 190 9.08 1.65 -5.79
CA VAL A 190 8.60 2.62 -4.80
C VAL A 190 7.67 3.63 -5.46
N VAL A 191 6.65 4.06 -4.71
CA VAL A 191 5.86 5.24 -5.05
C VAL A 191 6.41 6.42 -4.25
N PHE A 192 6.82 7.46 -4.94
CA PHE A 192 7.38 8.69 -4.35
C PHE A 192 6.95 9.90 -5.15
N SER A 193 7.18 11.10 -4.64
CA SER A 193 6.97 12.35 -5.38
C SER A 193 8.32 13.01 -5.68
N GLU A 194 8.44 13.57 -6.88
CA GLU A 194 9.56 14.41 -7.30
C GLU A 194 9.57 15.78 -6.61
N GLU A 195 8.46 16.15 -5.96
CA GLU A 195 8.32 17.40 -5.23
C GLU A 195 9.20 17.39 -3.99
N LEU A 196 9.92 18.49 -3.77
CA LEU A 196 10.63 18.71 -2.51
C LEU A 196 9.62 18.89 -1.38
N PRO A 197 9.82 18.25 -0.22
CA PRO A 197 8.92 18.45 0.90
C PRO A 197 9.01 19.88 1.43
N ASP A 198 7.87 20.45 1.75
CA ASP A 198 7.78 21.70 2.49
C ASP A 198 8.28 21.49 3.92
N LYS A 199 9.41 22.12 4.25
CA LYS A 199 10.06 21.93 5.55
C LYS A 199 9.29 22.57 6.71
N ASP A 200 8.52 23.61 6.44
CA ASP A 200 7.78 24.35 7.45
C ASP A 200 6.55 23.56 7.93
N SER A 201 6.11 22.59 7.13
CA SER A 201 5.03 21.67 7.49
C SER A 201 5.49 20.44 8.29
N ILE A 202 6.76 20.33 8.67
CA ILE A 202 7.32 19.21 9.45
C ILE A 202 7.57 19.65 10.89
N VAL A 203 6.76 19.18 11.81
CA VAL A 203 6.82 19.52 13.24
C VAL A 203 7.45 18.35 14.01
N PRO A 204 8.54 18.60 14.79
CA PRO A 204 9.08 17.59 15.69
C PRO A 204 8.01 17.11 16.68
N CYS A 205 7.94 15.81 16.95
CA CYS A 205 7.08 15.25 17.99
C CYS A 205 7.82 14.16 18.77
N GLU A 206 7.46 13.99 20.04
CA GLU A 206 7.99 12.95 20.91
C GLU A 206 6.99 11.78 20.98
N ASP A 207 6.77 11.10 19.86
CA ASP A 207 5.95 9.90 19.83
C ASP A 207 6.86 8.65 19.81
N ARG A 208 6.38 7.56 20.40
CA ARG A 208 7.13 6.31 20.63
C ARG A 208 7.77 5.75 19.37
N ASN A 209 7.16 5.99 18.19
CA ASN A 209 7.59 5.44 16.90
C ASN A 209 7.84 6.49 15.82
N LYS A 210 7.62 7.79 16.11
CA LYS A 210 7.76 8.89 15.14
C LYS A 210 8.52 10.05 15.75
N LYS A 211 9.50 10.56 15.00
CA LYS A 211 10.30 11.73 15.43
C LYS A 211 9.72 13.07 14.95
N SER A 212 8.74 13.02 14.05
CA SER A 212 8.09 14.21 13.51
C SER A 212 6.69 13.90 13.03
N GLN A 213 5.81 14.86 13.19
CA GLN A 213 4.50 14.91 12.55
C GLN A 213 4.62 15.74 11.27
N VAL A 214 4.01 15.28 10.19
CA VAL A 214 4.13 15.92 8.87
C VAL A 214 2.77 16.37 8.40
N GLY A 215 2.65 17.66 8.07
CA GLY A 215 1.46 18.22 7.45
C GLY A 215 1.12 17.47 6.16
N THR A 216 -0.15 17.17 5.96
CA THR A 216 -0.59 16.33 4.84
C THR A 216 -1.91 16.85 4.31
N ILE A 217 -1.96 17.14 3.01
CA ILE A 217 -3.20 17.49 2.31
C ILE A 217 -3.96 16.22 1.93
N SER A 218 -5.28 16.32 1.80
CA SER A 218 -6.20 15.18 1.67
C SER A 218 -5.89 14.25 0.49
N TYR A 219 -5.63 14.79 -0.68
CA TYR A 219 -5.55 14.04 -1.94
C TYR A 219 -4.18 13.39 -2.20
N ILE A 220 -3.09 13.89 -1.64
CA ILE A 220 -1.75 13.34 -1.93
C ILE A 220 -1.62 11.88 -1.48
N PRO A 221 -1.98 11.49 -0.24
CA PRO A 221 -1.95 10.07 0.13
C PRO A 221 -2.89 9.21 -0.71
N ALA A 222 -4.05 9.73 -1.11
CA ALA A 222 -4.99 9.03 -1.98
C ALA A 222 -4.37 8.70 -3.35
N VAL A 223 -3.70 9.69 -3.97
CA VAL A 223 -2.98 9.48 -5.24
C VAL A 223 -1.85 8.47 -5.08
N PHE A 224 -1.07 8.54 -3.99
CA PHE A 224 -0.07 7.51 -3.69
C PHE A 224 -0.70 6.12 -3.61
N GLY A 225 -1.86 5.98 -2.96
CA GLY A 225 -2.61 4.73 -2.87
C GLY A 225 -3.06 4.22 -4.23
N CYS A 226 -3.64 5.09 -5.08
CA CYS A 226 -4.02 4.75 -6.45
C CYS A 226 -2.82 4.30 -7.29
N VAL A 227 -1.67 4.97 -7.14
CA VAL A 227 -0.43 4.62 -7.86
C VAL A 227 0.18 3.32 -7.33
N CYS A 228 0.06 3.01 -6.03
CA CYS A 228 0.41 1.69 -5.50
C CYS A 228 -0.49 0.58 -6.07
N ALA A 229 -1.80 0.83 -6.17
CA ALA A 229 -2.74 -0.09 -6.80
C ALA A 229 -2.42 -0.30 -8.28
N GLN A 230 -2.05 0.77 -9.01
CA GLN A 230 -1.57 0.66 -10.40
C GLN A 230 -0.37 -0.28 -10.49
N ALA A 231 0.62 -0.18 -9.60
CA ALA A 231 1.78 -1.06 -9.60
C ALA A 231 1.39 -2.54 -9.40
N ALA A 232 0.44 -2.82 -8.49
CA ALA A 232 -0.08 -4.16 -8.26
C ALA A 232 -0.80 -4.70 -9.52
N VAL A 233 -1.74 -3.95 -10.06
CA VAL A 233 -2.51 -4.35 -11.25
C VAL A 233 -1.60 -4.57 -12.47
N GLN A 234 -0.63 -3.67 -12.71
CA GLN A 234 0.33 -3.83 -13.80
C GLN A 234 1.21 -5.06 -13.63
N HIS A 235 1.63 -5.38 -12.40
CA HIS A 235 2.36 -6.62 -12.13
C HIS A 235 1.53 -7.85 -12.46
N LEU A 236 0.28 -7.90 -12.01
CA LEU A 236 -0.63 -9.01 -12.29
C LEU A 236 -0.91 -9.14 -13.80
N MET A 237 -1.08 -8.04 -14.52
CA MET A 237 -1.20 -8.06 -15.99
C MET A 237 0.01 -8.70 -16.67
N ASN A 238 1.22 -8.38 -16.19
CA ASN A 238 2.44 -8.91 -16.78
C ASN A 238 2.69 -10.40 -16.44
N THR A 239 2.13 -10.89 -15.34
CA THR A 239 2.25 -12.31 -14.93
C THR A 239 1.11 -13.18 -15.45
N GLY A 240 -0.03 -12.60 -15.80
CA GLY A 240 -1.18 -13.31 -16.36
C GLY A 240 -1.11 -13.52 -17.87
N THR A 241 -0.23 -12.82 -18.59
CA THR A 241 -0.04 -13.02 -20.03
C THR A 241 0.91 -14.21 -20.23
N PRO A 242 0.55 -15.22 -21.07
CA PRO A 242 1.51 -16.25 -21.47
C PRO A 242 2.76 -15.58 -22.05
N LYS A 243 3.94 -15.96 -21.58
CA LYS A 243 5.18 -15.58 -22.26
C LYS A 243 5.18 -16.30 -23.61
N GLU A 244 5.06 -15.52 -24.71
CA GLU A 244 5.31 -16.03 -26.06
C GLU A 244 6.74 -16.59 -26.20
#